data_bec40b9ce8bb0f30b1f83b35d8c18779
#
_entry.id   bec40b9ce8bb0f30b1f83b35d8c18779
#
_cell.length_a   1.000
_cell.length_b   1.000
_cell.length_c   1.000
_cell.angle_alpha   90.00
_cell.angle_beta   90.00
_cell.angle_gamma   90.00
#
_symmetry.space_group_name_H-M   'P 1'
#
loop_
_entity.id
_entity.type
_entity.pdbx_description
1 polymer ?
#
loop_
_entity_poly.entity_id
_entity_poly.type
_entity_poly.pdbx_seq_one_letter_code
_entity_poly.pdbx_strand_id
1 'polypeptide(L)'
;MYSSAAITCIANPKYSSGEAILAMEELIQEQLGDNFGYEWTSVAYQETKAGSTTVIIFAMALLVAFLVLSAQYESWTSPLAAIMRLPIALLGAIIGCWVMGVPVSVYTQIGIILLIALSAKNGILIVEFARDFRKEGNPIRDSALEAGHVRLRPILMTSFAFVLGVMPLLFATGAGAASRISLGAAVVFGMAINTIFATMFIPNFYELMQTIQEKWLDKGKKTDDTPKQ
;
A
#
# COMPACT_ATOMS: atom_id res chain seq x y z
N MET A 1 5.26 44.33 -6.76
CA MET A 1 4.41 43.71 -5.71
C MET A 1 2.98 43.84 -6.20
N TYR A 2 2.27 42.73 -6.38
CA TYR A 2 0.86 42.75 -6.74
C TYR A 2 0.00 42.68 -5.48
N SER A 3 -1.11 43.43 -5.44
CA SER A 3 -2.08 43.27 -4.35
C SER A 3 -2.74 41.92 -4.46
N SER A 4 -2.73 41.16 -3.38
CA SER A 4 -3.33 39.83 -3.32
C SER A 4 -4.32 39.71 -2.16
N ALA A 5 -5.39 38.95 -2.36
CA ALA A 5 -6.34 38.57 -1.33
C ALA A 5 -6.26 37.08 -1.11
N ALA A 6 -6.14 36.65 0.15
CA ALA A 6 -6.18 35.23 0.50
C ALA A 6 -7.64 34.83 0.79
N ILE A 7 -8.12 33.83 0.08
CA ILE A 7 -9.46 33.25 0.26
C ILE A 7 -9.29 31.84 0.83
N THR A 8 -9.86 31.60 2.01
CA THR A 8 -9.84 30.27 2.63
C THR A 8 -11.21 29.63 2.45
N CYS A 9 -11.23 28.48 1.77
CA CYS A 9 -12.43 27.71 1.52
C CYS A 9 -12.33 26.35 2.24
N ILE A 10 -13.46 25.87 2.72
CA ILE A 10 -13.60 24.52 3.28
C ILE A 10 -14.60 23.76 2.41
N ALA A 11 -14.17 22.63 1.87
CA ALA A 11 -15.06 21.78 1.08
C ALA A 11 -16.18 21.21 1.95
N ASN A 12 -17.39 21.07 1.37
CA ASN A 12 -18.48 20.39 2.02
C ASN A 12 -18.08 18.91 2.24
N PRO A 13 -18.40 18.27 3.38
CA PRO A 13 -18.03 16.88 3.67
C PRO A 13 -18.45 15.83 2.63
N LYS A 14 -19.35 16.18 1.72
CA LYS A 14 -19.82 15.30 0.63
C LYS A 14 -18.90 15.26 -0.59
N TYR A 15 -17.99 16.22 -0.73
CA TYR A 15 -17.11 16.37 -1.89
C TYR A 15 -15.66 16.19 -1.50
N SER A 16 -14.87 15.66 -2.43
CA SER A 16 -13.43 15.53 -2.23
C SER A 16 -12.73 16.89 -2.35
N SER A 17 -11.55 17.02 -1.74
CA SER A 17 -10.73 18.23 -1.88
C SER A 17 -10.36 18.53 -3.34
N GLY A 18 -10.09 17.48 -4.14
CA GLY A 18 -9.81 17.62 -5.55
C GLY A 18 -10.99 18.17 -6.36
N GLU A 19 -12.22 17.70 -6.09
CA GLU A 19 -13.43 18.25 -6.72
C GLU A 19 -13.66 19.72 -6.34
N ALA A 20 -13.38 20.09 -5.09
CA ALA A 20 -13.51 21.46 -4.64
C ALA A 20 -12.46 22.38 -5.32
N ILE A 21 -11.24 21.89 -5.55
CA ILE A 21 -10.18 22.61 -6.27
C ILE A 21 -10.62 22.84 -7.72
N LEU A 22 -11.07 21.82 -8.41
CA LEU A 22 -11.54 21.92 -9.81
C LEU A 22 -12.73 22.87 -9.96
N ALA A 23 -13.72 22.80 -9.05
CA ALA A 23 -14.86 23.70 -9.06
C ALA A 23 -14.43 25.17 -8.81
N MET A 24 -13.44 25.40 -7.94
CA MET A 24 -12.92 26.74 -7.72
C MET A 24 -12.14 27.27 -8.94
N GLU A 25 -11.36 26.42 -9.62
CA GLU A 25 -10.67 26.79 -10.86
C GLU A 25 -11.66 27.21 -11.96
N GLU A 26 -12.74 26.44 -12.11
CA GLU A 26 -13.80 26.74 -13.07
C GLU A 26 -14.50 28.08 -12.75
N LEU A 27 -14.84 28.31 -11.48
CA LEU A 27 -15.43 29.56 -11.03
C LEU A 27 -14.50 30.77 -11.22
N ILE A 28 -13.20 30.61 -10.97
CA ILE A 28 -12.21 31.69 -11.15
C ILE A 28 -12.11 32.04 -12.66
N GLN A 29 -12.07 31.07 -13.53
CA GLN A 29 -12.03 31.28 -14.97
C GLN A 29 -13.30 31.97 -15.49
N GLU A 30 -14.47 31.56 -14.98
CA GLU A 30 -15.77 32.10 -15.42
C GLU A 30 -16.02 33.52 -14.91
N GLN A 31 -15.67 33.82 -13.65
CA GLN A 31 -16.03 35.06 -12.96
C GLN A 31 -14.97 36.15 -13.02
N LEU A 32 -13.70 35.80 -13.01
CA LEU A 32 -12.61 36.75 -12.91
C LEU A 32 -11.90 37.03 -14.23
N GLY A 33 -12.01 36.13 -15.22
CA GLY A 33 -11.37 36.29 -16.52
C GLY A 33 -9.84 36.44 -16.44
N ASP A 34 -9.23 36.81 -17.58
CA ASP A 34 -7.75 36.86 -17.73
C ASP A 34 -7.04 38.00 -16.95
N ASN A 35 -7.80 38.87 -16.27
CA ASN A 35 -7.23 40.02 -15.54
C ASN A 35 -6.71 39.68 -14.13
N PHE A 36 -7.03 38.53 -13.61
CA PHE A 36 -6.64 38.06 -12.29
C PHE A 36 -5.89 36.74 -12.37
N GLY A 37 -4.73 36.71 -11.73
CA GLY A 37 -3.99 35.45 -11.50
C GLY A 37 -4.35 34.86 -10.15
N TYR A 38 -4.36 33.54 -10.04
CA TYR A 38 -4.52 32.86 -8.76
C TYR A 38 -3.37 31.87 -8.54
N GLU A 39 -3.05 31.65 -7.29
CA GLU A 39 -2.09 30.62 -6.86
C GLU A 39 -2.67 29.84 -5.68
N TRP A 40 -2.55 28.52 -5.75
CA TRP A 40 -2.90 27.65 -4.64
C TRP A 40 -1.83 27.74 -3.55
N THR A 41 -2.24 27.72 -2.30
CA THR A 41 -1.33 27.75 -1.15
C THR A 41 -1.57 26.54 -0.23
N SER A 42 -0.59 26.26 0.65
CA SER A 42 -0.72 25.23 1.68
C SER A 42 -1.02 23.82 1.11
N VAL A 43 -2.02 23.13 1.62
CA VAL A 43 -2.39 21.76 1.25
C VAL A 43 -2.92 21.69 -0.19
N ALA A 44 -3.71 22.67 -0.64
CA ALA A 44 -4.23 22.71 -2.01
C ALA A 44 -3.10 22.78 -3.05
N TYR A 45 -2.05 23.55 -2.79
CA TYR A 45 -0.86 23.56 -3.65
C TYR A 45 -0.16 22.21 -3.73
N GLN A 46 -0.06 21.50 -2.59
CA GLN A 46 0.52 20.16 -2.57
C GLN A 46 -0.36 19.16 -3.35
N GLU A 47 -1.67 19.29 -3.22
CA GLU A 47 -2.63 18.40 -3.87
C GLU A 47 -2.64 18.57 -5.39
N THR A 48 -2.61 19.80 -5.88
CA THR A 48 -2.53 20.10 -7.32
C THR A 48 -1.21 19.65 -7.94
N LYS A 49 -0.09 19.81 -7.23
CA LYS A 49 1.22 19.31 -7.68
C LYS A 49 1.37 17.79 -7.55
N ALA A 50 0.76 17.19 -6.54
CA ALA A 50 0.89 15.75 -6.29
C ALA A 50 0.13 14.89 -7.30
N GLY A 51 -0.92 15.40 -7.95
CA GLY A 51 -1.84 14.60 -8.76
C GLY A 51 -1.17 13.73 -9.84
N SER A 52 -0.26 14.28 -10.62
CA SER A 52 0.49 13.52 -11.64
C SER A 52 1.70 12.77 -11.06
N THR A 53 2.30 13.29 -9.99
CA THR A 53 3.50 12.73 -9.36
C THR A 53 3.18 11.52 -8.47
N THR A 54 1.97 11.44 -7.94
CA THR A 54 1.55 10.36 -7.02
C THR A 54 1.71 8.98 -7.63
N VAL A 55 1.30 8.78 -8.88
CA VAL A 55 1.42 7.48 -9.58
C VAL A 55 2.89 7.06 -9.69
N ILE A 56 3.76 8.01 -10.00
CA ILE A 56 5.21 7.78 -10.11
C ILE A 56 5.78 7.40 -8.75
N ILE A 57 5.39 8.09 -7.68
CA ILE A 57 5.83 7.80 -6.31
C ILE A 57 5.41 6.39 -5.90
N PHE A 58 4.15 6.00 -6.16
CA PHE A 58 3.67 4.66 -5.86
C PHE A 58 4.41 3.58 -6.67
N ALA A 59 4.64 3.81 -7.96
CA ALA A 59 5.38 2.89 -8.80
C ALA A 59 6.83 2.74 -8.33
N MET A 60 7.49 3.85 -7.99
CA MET A 60 8.84 3.84 -7.43
C MET A 60 8.92 3.16 -6.07
N ALA A 61 7.96 3.41 -5.17
CA ALA A 61 7.89 2.75 -3.87
C ALA A 61 7.75 1.22 -4.03
N LEU A 62 6.89 0.79 -4.95
CA LEU A 62 6.68 -0.64 -5.24
C LEU A 62 7.93 -1.26 -5.87
N LEU A 63 8.58 -0.56 -6.79
CA LEU A 63 9.82 -0.99 -7.44
C LEU A 63 10.96 -1.14 -6.43
N VAL A 64 11.16 -0.13 -5.58
CA VAL A 64 12.19 -0.18 -4.53
C VAL A 64 11.90 -1.31 -3.55
N ALA A 65 10.66 -1.47 -3.11
CA ALA A 65 10.26 -2.59 -2.24
C ALA A 65 10.55 -3.94 -2.91
N PHE A 66 10.23 -4.09 -4.19
CA PHE A 66 10.52 -5.30 -4.96
C PHE A 66 12.02 -5.57 -5.06
N LEU A 67 12.84 -4.55 -5.38
CA LEU A 67 14.29 -4.70 -5.49
C LEU A 67 14.95 -5.08 -4.16
N VAL A 68 14.54 -4.43 -3.07
CA VAL A 68 15.04 -4.76 -1.72
C VAL A 68 14.68 -6.20 -1.35
N LEU A 69 13.45 -6.62 -1.60
CA LEU A 69 13.02 -8.00 -1.35
C LEU A 69 13.75 -9.00 -2.25
N SER A 70 13.97 -8.65 -3.51
CA SER A 70 14.70 -9.48 -4.46
C SER A 70 16.16 -9.69 -4.04
N ALA A 71 16.80 -8.63 -3.54
CA ALA A 71 18.16 -8.69 -2.99
C ALA A 71 18.20 -9.54 -1.72
N GLN A 72 17.21 -9.42 -0.85
CA GLN A 72 17.16 -10.18 0.42
C GLN A 72 16.91 -11.68 0.20
N TYR A 73 16.07 -12.02 -0.79
CA TYR A 73 15.75 -13.44 -1.06
C TYR A 73 16.68 -14.11 -2.08
N GLU A 74 17.59 -13.37 -2.70
CA GLU A 74 18.41 -13.88 -3.81
C GLU A 74 17.55 -14.60 -4.87
N SER A 75 16.34 -14.11 -5.09
CA SER A 75 15.33 -14.71 -5.98
C SER A 75 14.40 -13.64 -6.54
N TRP A 76 13.99 -13.79 -7.78
CA TRP A 76 13.05 -12.88 -8.45
C TRP A 76 11.59 -13.26 -8.23
N THR A 77 11.30 -14.50 -7.88
CA THR A 77 9.94 -15.03 -7.74
C THR A 77 9.39 -14.93 -6.31
N SER A 78 10.25 -15.12 -5.30
CA SER A 78 9.84 -15.03 -3.89
C SER A 78 9.28 -13.66 -3.49
N PRO A 79 9.83 -12.51 -3.96
CA PRO A 79 9.26 -11.19 -3.70
C PRO A 79 7.87 -11.00 -4.27
N LEU A 80 7.56 -11.62 -5.41
CA LEU A 80 6.23 -11.53 -6.03
C LEU A 80 5.15 -12.11 -5.12
N ALA A 81 5.41 -13.24 -4.44
CA ALA A 81 4.49 -13.80 -3.47
C ALA A 81 4.19 -12.85 -2.31
N ALA A 82 5.19 -12.09 -1.86
CA ALA A 82 5.01 -11.09 -0.81
C ALA A 82 4.24 -9.85 -1.29
N ILE A 83 4.41 -9.44 -2.55
CA ILE A 83 3.76 -8.27 -3.13
C ILE A 83 2.32 -8.55 -3.56
N MET A 84 2.00 -9.76 -4.01
CA MET A 84 0.65 -10.12 -4.46
C MET A 84 -0.47 -9.88 -3.43
N ARG A 85 -0.14 -9.71 -2.17
CA ARG A 85 -1.11 -9.36 -1.13
C ARG A 85 -1.37 -7.86 -0.99
N LEU A 86 -0.53 -6.98 -1.57
CA LEU A 86 -0.70 -5.53 -1.49
C LEU A 86 -2.08 -5.06 -1.98
N PRO A 87 -2.67 -5.60 -3.06
CA PRO A 87 -4.03 -5.26 -3.46
C PRO A 87 -5.08 -5.44 -2.36
N ILE A 88 -4.92 -6.47 -1.51
CA ILE A 88 -5.83 -6.73 -0.39
C ILE A 88 -5.71 -5.62 0.67
N ALA A 89 -4.48 -5.20 0.95
CA ALA A 89 -4.22 -4.10 1.87
C ALA A 89 -4.77 -2.77 1.36
N LEU A 90 -4.61 -2.50 0.05
CA LEU A 90 -5.15 -1.31 -0.61
C LEU A 90 -6.68 -1.29 -0.58
N LEU A 91 -7.32 -2.41 -0.88
CA LEU A 91 -8.78 -2.56 -0.75
C LEU A 91 -9.23 -2.26 0.69
N GLY A 92 -8.48 -2.76 1.68
CA GLY A 92 -8.75 -2.47 3.09
C GLY A 92 -8.68 -0.98 3.41
N ALA A 93 -7.68 -0.27 2.89
CA ALA A 93 -7.53 1.16 3.07
C ALA A 93 -8.70 1.94 2.43
N ILE A 94 -9.10 1.57 1.21
CA ILE A 94 -10.22 2.21 0.50
C ILE A 94 -11.55 1.98 1.26
N ILE A 95 -11.80 0.75 1.70
CA ILE A 95 -12.98 0.41 2.51
C ILE A 95 -12.98 1.22 3.81
N GLY A 96 -11.82 1.38 4.46
CA GLY A 96 -11.68 2.18 5.67
C GLY A 96 -12.04 3.64 5.45
N CYS A 97 -11.53 4.25 4.39
CA CYS A 97 -11.86 5.62 4.01
C CYS A 97 -13.37 5.77 3.72
N TRP A 98 -13.96 4.81 3.03
CA TRP A 98 -15.38 4.81 2.71
C TRP A 98 -16.27 4.69 3.97
N VAL A 99 -15.95 3.77 4.87
CA VAL A 99 -16.68 3.57 6.15
C VAL A 99 -16.61 4.81 7.04
N MET A 100 -15.43 5.45 7.08
CA MET A 100 -15.23 6.67 7.88
C MET A 100 -15.76 7.94 7.18
N GLY A 101 -16.23 7.84 5.94
CA GLY A 101 -16.67 8.99 5.15
C GLY A 101 -15.58 10.01 4.86
N VAL A 102 -14.32 9.56 4.78
CA VAL A 102 -13.15 10.42 4.61
C VAL A 102 -12.71 10.39 3.15
N PRO A 103 -12.54 11.55 2.50
CA PRO A 103 -12.08 11.61 1.12
C PRO A 103 -10.63 11.13 1.00
N VAL A 104 -10.28 10.61 -0.18
CA VAL A 104 -8.89 10.24 -0.49
C VAL A 104 -8.06 11.50 -0.67
N SER A 105 -7.30 11.84 0.35
CA SER A 105 -6.41 13.00 0.40
C SER A 105 -4.94 12.58 0.31
N VAL A 106 -4.02 13.56 0.25
CA VAL A 106 -2.57 13.32 0.35
C VAL A 106 -2.22 12.53 1.62
N TYR A 107 -2.91 12.76 2.72
CA TYR A 107 -2.68 12.04 3.98
C TYR A 107 -3.11 10.57 3.89
N THR A 108 -4.19 10.28 3.18
CA THR A 108 -4.60 8.90 2.86
C THR A 108 -3.53 8.20 2.03
N GLN A 109 -2.95 8.89 1.04
CA GLN A 109 -1.86 8.35 0.19
C GLN A 109 -0.61 8.03 1.01
N ILE A 110 -0.22 8.90 1.95
CA ILE A 110 0.87 8.64 2.90
C ILE A 110 0.55 7.39 3.74
N GLY A 111 -0.68 7.26 4.22
CA GLY A 111 -1.15 6.07 4.95
C GLY A 111 -1.04 4.80 4.13
N ILE A 112 -1.37 4.85 2.84
CA ILE A 112 -1.25 3.72 1.91
C ILE A 112 0.23 3.33 1.70
N ILE A 113 1.14 4.28 1.54
CA ILE A 113 2.59 4.01 1.41
C ILE A 113 3.11 3.32 2.69
N LEU A 114 2.74 3.83 3.85
CA LEU A 114 3.08 3.22 5.14
C LEU A 114 2.53 1.79 5.24
N LEU A 115 1.29 1.58 4.78
CA LEU A 115 0.64 0.27 4.76
C LEU A 115 1.37 -0.73 3.85
N ILE A 116 1.88 -0.28 2.70
CA ILE A 116 2.70 -1.10 1.79
C ILE A 116 3.94 -1.61 2.53
N ALA A 117 4.67 -0.73 3.21
CA ALA A 117 5.88 -1.09 3.96
C ALA A 117 5.59 -2.09 5.09
N LEU A 118 4.54 -1.85 5.89
CA LEU A 118 4.13 -2.73 6.98
C LEU A 118 3.62 -4.09 6.47
N SER A 119 2.87 -4.06 5.39
CA SER A 119 2.37 -5.25 4.73
C SER A 119 3.53 -6.10 4.22
N ALA A 120 4.53 -5.52 3.56
CA ALA A 120 5.71 -6.22 3.08
C ALA A 120 6.42 -7.00 4.21
N LYS A 121 6.64 -6.38 5.37
CA LYS A 121 7.27 -7.00 6.53
C LYS A 121 6.62 -8.32 6.95
N ASN A 122 5.29 -8.35 7.05
CA ASN A 122 4.58 -9.55 7.48
C ASN A 122 4.68 -10.71 6.48
N GLY A 123 4.77 -10.41 5.16
CA GLY A 123 4.97 -11.43 4.13
C GLY A 123 6.35 -12.02 4.09
N ILE A 124 7.33 -11.15 4.29
CA ILE A 124 8.73 -11.57 4.37
C ILE A 124 8.86 -12.72 5.37
N LEU A 125 8.32 -12.53 6.58
CA LEU A 125 8.44 -13.53 7.65
C LEU A 125 7.84 -14.90 7.31
N ILE A 126 6.73 -14.95 6.58
CA ILE A 126 6.10 -16.22 6.20
C ILE A 126 6.85 -16.87 5.04
N VAL A 127 7.19 -16.09 4.02
CA VAL A 127 7.89 -16.61 2.82
C VAL A 127 9.28 -17.14 3.18
N GLU A 128 10.01 -16.44 4.05
CA GLU A 128 11.33 -16.85 4.53
C GLU A 128 11.23 -18.21 5.28
N PHE A 129 10.30 -18.31 6.20
CA PHE A 129 10.09 -19.54 6.97
C PHE A 129 9.65 -20.71 6.09
N ALA A 130 8.75 -20.48 5.12
CA ALA A 130 8.34 -21.49 4.17
C ALA A 130 9.51 -21.97 3.28
N ARG A 131 10.40 -21.04 2.89
CA ARG A 131 11.60 -21.35 2.11
C ARG A 131 12.59 -22.21 2.91
N ASP A 132 12.75 -21.91 4.20
CA ASP A 132 13.67 -22.68 5.06
C ASP A 132 13.13 -24.10 5.26
N PHE A 133 11.84 -24.28 5.55
CA PHE A 133 11.21 -25.60 5.59
C PHE A 133 11.35 -26.38 4.26
N ARG A 134 11.26 -25.66 3.15
CA ARG A 134 11.46 -26.29 1.82
C ARG A 134 12.88 -26.78 1.61
N LYS A 135 13.90 -26.05 2.10
CA LYS A 135 15.30 -26.48 2.04
C LYS A 135 15.57 -27.76 2.82
N GLU A 136 14.80 -28.03 3.87
CA GLU A 136 14.84 -29.28 4.63
C GLU A 136 14.28 -30.48 3.90
N GLY A 137 13.77 -30.30 2.67
CA GLY A 137 13.27 -31.36 1.81
C GLY A 137 11.75 -31.61 1.90
N ASN A 138 11.01 -30.80 2.64
CA ASN A 138 9.56 -30.94 2.79
C ASN A 138 8.82 -30.56 1.49
N PRO A 139 7.61 -31.11 1.23
CA PRO A 139 6.77 -30.70 0.10
C PRO A 139 6.44 -29.19 0.15
N ILE A 140 6.25 -28.58 -1.01
CA ILE A 140 5.96 -27.12 -1.12
C ILE A 140 4.74 -26.73 -0.30
N ARG A 141 3.67 -27.53 -0.42
CA ARG A 141 2.40 -27.27 0.26
C ARG A 141 2.52 -27.38 1.78
N ASP A 142 3.21 -28.40 2.27
CA ASP A 142 3.39 -28.61 3.71
C ASP A 142 4.29 -27.53 4.29
N SER A 143 5.33 -27.11 3.58
CA SER A 143 6.19 -25.99 3.96
C SER A 143 5.41 -24.68 4.04
N ALA A 144 4.50 -24.42 3.11
CA ALA A 144 3.65 -23.24 3.11
C ALA A 144 2.68 -23.22 4.30
N LEU A 145 2.04 -24.35 4.57
CA LEU A 145 1.07 -24.49 5.67
C LEU A 145 1.74 -24.37 7.03
N GLU A 146 2.86 -25.06 7.24
CA GLU A 146 3.60 -25.04 8.49
C GLU A 146 4.15 -23.64 8.79
N ALA A 147 4.72 -22.97 7.78
CA ALA A 147 5.14 -21.57 7.92
C ALA A 147 3.99 -20.63 8.31
N GLY A 148 2.80 -20.84 7.71
CA GLY A 148 1.58 -20.14 8.05
C GLY A 148 1.19 -20.36 9.51
N HIS A 149 1.17 -21.60 9.98
CA HIS A 149 0.81 -21.96 11.35
C HIS A 149 1.79 -21.39 12.39
N VAL A 150 3.09 -21.56 12.19
CA VAL A 150 4.13 -21.10 13.12
C VAL A 150 4.18 -19.57 13.20
N ARG A 151 4.01 -18.88 12.07
CA ARG A 151 4.12 -17.41 12.01
C ARG A 151 2.80 -16.66 12.24
N LEU A 152 1.67 -17.35 12.29
CA LEU A 152 0.36 -16.71 12.50
C LEU A 152 0.31 -15.91 13.80
N ARG A 153 0.72 -16.51 14.91
CA ARG A 153 0.67 -15.87 16.24
C ARG A 153 1.54 -14.59 16.31
N PRO A 154 2.83 -14.59 15.94
CA PRO A 154 3.65 -13.37 15.92
C PRO A 154 3.08 -12.27 15.03
N ILE A 155 2.55 -12.63 13.85
CA ILE A 155 1.96 -11.65 12.90
C ILE A 155 0.70 -11.04 13.50
N LEU A 156 -0.19 -11.84 14.08
CA LEU A 156 -1.38 -11.33 14.75
C LEU A 156 -1.03 -10.40 15.92
N MET A 157 -0.06 -10.78 16.75
CA MET A 157 0.38 -9.93 17.87
C MET A 157 0.87 -8.57 17.39
N THR A 158 1.74 -8.53 16.39
CA THR A 158 2.29 -7.26 15.86
C THR A 158 1.23 -6.44 15.16
N SER A 159 0.33 -7.07 14.42
CA SER A 159 -0.76 -6.39 13.72
C SER A 159 -1.77 -5.79 14.70
N PHE A 160 -2.19 -6.53 15.72
CA PHE A 160 -3.08 -6.01 16.75
C PHE A 160 -2.44 -4.88 17.54
N ALA A 161 -1.18 -5.02 17.95
CA ALA A 161 -0.46 -3.97 18.65
C ALA A 161 -0.39 -2.69 17.82
N PHE A 162 -0.14 -2.82 16.51
CA PHE A 162 -0.08 -1.69 15.60
C PHE A 162 -1.46 -1.05 15.39
N VAL A 163 -2.51 -1.84 15.11
CA VAL A 163 -3.87 -1.35 14.91
C VAL A 163 -4.36 -0.61 16.15
N LEU A 164 -4.17 -1.18 17.34
CA LEU A 164 -4.56 -0.54 18.60
C LEU A 164 -3.74 0.72 18.87
N GLY A 165 -2.45 0.73 18.53
CA GLY A 165 -1.56 1.90 18.67
C GLY A 165 -1.93 3.06 17.76
N VAL A 166 -2.45 2.79 16.56
CA VAL A 166 -2.87 3.81 15.58
C VAL A 166 -4.35 4.19 15.72
N MET A 167 -5.16 3.35 16.35
CA MET A 167 -6.60 3.58 16.57
C MET A 167 -6.96 4.96 17.15
N PRO A 168 -6.19 5.56 18.08
CA PRO A 168 -6.47 6.90 18.57
C PRO A 168 -6.50 7.98 17.49
N LEU A 169 -5.82 7.78 16.35
CA LEU A 169 -5.87 8.73 15.24
C LEU A 169 -7.27 8.84 14.60
N LEU A 170 -8.07 7.76 14.66
CA LEU A 170 -9.45 7.79 14.15
C LEU A 170 -10.37 8.72 14.93
N PHE A 171 -10.05 8.97 16.18
CA PHE A 171 -10.84 9.81 17.09
C PHE A 171 -10.16 11.15 17.37
N ALA A 172 -9.22 11.56 16.52
CA ALA A 172 -8.49 12.81 16.67
C ALA A 172 -9.45 14.00 16.61
N THR A 173 -9.25 14.98 17.50
CA THR A 173 -9.99 16.24 17.54
C THR A 173 -9.06 17.42 17.52
N GLY A 174 -9.59 18.61 17.24
CA GLY A 174 -8.81 19.86 17.19
C GLY A 174 -8.09 20.10 15.86
N ALA A 175 -7.09 20.97 15.88
CA ALA A 175 -6.35 21.35 14.70
C ALA A 175 -5.63 20.14 14.07
N GLY A 176 -5.78 19.95 12.74
CA GLY A 176 -5.22 18.84 12.01
C GLY A 176 -5.94 17.47 12.25
N ALA A 177 -7.12 17.46 12.82
CA ALA A 177 -7.90 16.25 13.05
C ALA A 177 -8.20 15.51 11.73
N ALA A 178 -8.61 16.24 10.69
CA ALA A 178 -8.92 15.66 9.38
C ALA A 178 -7.73 14.88 8.78
N SER A 179 -6.52 15.44 8.87
CA SER A 179 -5.30 14.77 8.39
C SER A 179 -5.01 13.48 9.14
N ARG A 180 -5.15 13.52 10.47
CA ARG A 180 -4.92 12.35 11.33
C ARG A 180 -5.97 11.26 11.12
N ILE A 181 -7.24 11.64 10.96
CA ILE A 181 -8.33 10.71 10.69
C ILE A 181 -8.15 10.06 9.32
N SER A 182 -7.80 10.83 8.27
CA SER A 182 -7.57 10.32 6.92
C SER A 182 -6.44 9.29 6.89
N LEU A 183 -5.30 9.61 7.52
CA LEU A 183 -4.17 8.70 7.64
C LEU A 183 -4.55 7.48 8.48
N GLY A 184 -5.18 7.69 9.63
CA GLY A 184 -5.60 6.63 10.55
C GLY A 184 -6.59 5.66 9.91
N ALA A 185 -7.58 6.16 9.16
CA ALA A 185 -8.56 5.34 8.46
C ALA A 185 -7.89 4.39 7.46
N ALA A 186 -7.05 4.91 6.58
CA ALA A 186 -6.33 4.09 5.60
C ALA A 186 -5.49 3.00 6.29
N VAL A 187 -4.74 3.37 7.33
CA VAL A 187 -3.78 2.48 7.98
C VAL A 187 -4.45 1.43 8.86
N VAL A 188 -5.42 1.83 9.70
CA VAL A 188 -6.10 0.91 10.64
C VAL A 188 -6.90 -0.14 9.88
N PHE A 189 -7.79 0.29 8.98
CA PHE A 189 -8.63 -0.63 8.21
C PHE A 189 -7.81 -1.44 7.21
N GLY A 190 -6.84 -0.81 6.54
CA GLY A 190 -5.94 -1.48 5.64
C GLY A 190 -5.15 -2.58 6.33
N MET A 191 -4.58 -2.31 7.51
CA MET A 191 -3.84 -3.30 8.28
C MET A 191 -4.73 -4.39 8.85
N ALA A 192 -5.94 -4.06 9.36
CA ALA A 192 -6.89 -5.04 9.88
C ALA A 192 -7.32 -6.03 8.79
N ILE A 193 -7.75 -5.53 7.64
CA ILE A 193 -8.18 -6.37 6.49
C ILE A 193 -7.00 -7.16 5.95
N ASN A 194 -5.83 -6.53 5.77
CA ASN A 194 -4.62 -7.23 5.34
C ASN A 194 -4.23 -8.35 6.32
N THR A 195 -4.35 -8.15 7.62
CA THR A 195 -4.02 -9.19 8.61
C THR A 195 -4.96 -10.38 8.52
N ILE A 196 -6.26 -10.15 8.39
CA ILE A 196 -7.26 -11.21 8.35
C ILE A 196 -7.15 -12.00 7.02
N PHE A 197 -7.24 -11.27 5.90
CA PHE A 197 -7.32 -11.92 4.59
C PHE A 197 -5.95 -12.32 4.04
N ALA A 198 -4.96 -11.43 4.09
CA ALA A 198 -3.66 -11.74 3.50
C ALA A 198 -2.96 -12.90 4.22
N THR A 199 -3.08 -12.98 5.55
CA THR A 199 -2.48 -14.09 6.30
C THR A 199 -3.06 -15.44 5.89
N MET A 200 -4.35 -15.48 5.55
CA MET A 200 -5.02 -16.68 5.07
C MET A 200 -4.59 -17.06 3.64
N PHE A 201 -4.28 -16.08 2.79
CA PHE A 201 -3.91 -16.31 1.40
C PHE A 201 -2.41 -16.47 1.14
N ILE A 202 -1.53 -16.05 2.07
CA ILE A 202 -0.08 -16.14 1.88
C ILE A 202 0.41 -17.56 1.58
N PRO A 203 -0.02 -18.63 2.27
CA PRO A 203 0.40 -19.99 1.94
C PRO A 203 0.09 -20.35 0.50
N ASN A 204 -1.09 -19.98 -0.01
CA ASN A 204 -1.51 -20.25 -1.38
C ASN A 204 -0.67 -19.45 -2.41
N PHE A 205 -0.35 -18.20 -2.10
CA PHE A 205 0.51 -17.39 -2.97
C PHE A 205 1.95 -17.94 -3.02
N TYR A 206 2.47 -18.38 -1.89
CA TYR A 206 3.78 -19.02 -1.84
C TYR A 206 3.79 -20.33 -2.65
N GLU A 207 2.80 -21.21 -2.46
CA GLU A 207 2.66 -22.46 -3.21
C GLU A 207 2.61 -22.20 -4.73
N LEU A 208 1.83 -21.20 -5.15
CA LEU A 208 1.72 -20.81 -6.56
C LEU A 208 3.08 -20.33 -7.12
N MET A 209 3.75 -19.42 -6.43
CA MET A 209 5.03 -18.85 -6.90
C MET A 209 6.16 -19.87 -6.89
N GLN A 210 6.25 -20.70 -5.85
CA GLN A 210 7.24 -21.75 -5.76
C GLN A 210 7.04 -22.81 -6.85
N THR A 211 5.80 -23.18 -7.13
CA THR A 211 5.47 -24.12 -8.21
C THR A 211 5.87 -23.57 -9.59
N ILE A 212 5.66 -22.27 -9.81
CA ILE A 212 6.09 -21.60 -11.06
C ILE A 212 7.61 -21.59 -11.15
N GLN A 213 8.30 -21.28 -10.06
CA GLN A 213 9.75 -21.24 -10.02
C GLN A 213 10.36 -22.61 -10.31
N GLU A 214 9.89 -23.67 -9.67
CA GLU A 214 10.40 -25.03 -9.86
C GLU A 214 10.14 -25.51 -11.28
N LYS A 215 8.96 -25.28 -11.85
CA LYS A 215 8.66 -25.60 -13.24
C LYS A 215 9.56 -24.84 -14.25
N TRP A 216 9.97 -23.63 -13.90
CA TRP A 216 10.87 -22.83 -14.75
C TRP A 216 12.30 -23.32 -14.68
N LEU A 217 12.77 -23.69 -13.50
CA LEU A 217 14.10 -24.30 -13.29
C LEU A 217 14.22 -25.68 -13.93
N ASP A 218 13.18 -26.51 -13.84
CA ASP A 218 13.13 -27.83 -14.51
C ASP A 218 13.12 -27.72 -16.04
N LYS A 219 12.49 -26.67 -16.59
CA LYS A 219 12.59 -26.39 -18.03
C LYS A 219 14.01 -25.98 -18.45
N GLY A 220 14.72 -25.22 -17.60
CA GLY A 220 16.11 -24.81 -17.86
C GLY A 220 17.10 -25.99 -17.83
N LYS A 221 16.89 -26.96 -16.93
CA LYS A 221 17.74 -28.15 -16.85
C LYS A 221 17.57 -29.12 -18.03
N LYS A 222 16.34 -29.23 -18.58
CA LYS A 222 16.07 -30.10 -19.74
C LYS A 222 16.67 -29.57 -21.07
N THR A 223 17.05 -28.30 -21.14
CA THR A 223 17.70 -27.72 -22.32
C THR A 223 19.22 -27.89 -22.30
N ASP A 224 19.82 -28.23 -21.16
CA ASP A 224 21.29 -28.37 -21.05
C ASP A 224 21.77 -29.83 -21.20
N ASP A 225 20.84 -30.80 -21.21
CA ASP A 225 21.12 -32.24 -21.38
C ASP A 225 20.99 -32.72 -22.83
N THR A 226 21.15 -31.87 -23.82
CA THR A 226 21.38 -32.34 -25.20
C THR A 226 22.79 -32.82 -25.32
N PRO A 227 23.06 -34.13 -25.60
CA PRO A 227 24.42 -34.63 -25.80
C PRO A 227 25.01 -33.97 -27.02
N LYS A 228 26.12 -33.28 -26.80
CA LYS A 228 26.99 -32.84 -27.90
C LYS A 228 27.55 -34.11 -28.58
N GLN A 229 26.99 -34.42 -29.74
CA GLN A 229 27.59 -35.37 -30.70
C GLN A 229 28.76 -34.71 -31.39
#